data_1e9f10d370f64f1be746cc4ce1170a06
#
_entry.id   1e9f10d370f64f1be746cc4ce1170a06
#
_cell.length_a   1.000
_cell.length_b   1.000
_cell.length_c   1.000
_cell.angle_alpha   90.00
_cell.angle_beta   90.00
_cell.angle_gamma   90.00
#
_symmetry.space_group_name_H-M   'P 1'
#
loop_
_entity.id
_entity.type
_entity.pdbx_description
1 polymer ?
#
loop_
_entity_poly.entity_id
_entity_poly.type
_entity_poly.pdbx_seq_one_letter_code
_entity_poly.pdbx_strand_id
1 'polypeptide(L)'
;SLNKNNVTSFFKEYGQQHKDTKVIIKTDYGNIKIKLYNDTPLHRANFIFLTKIKYFNTTVFYRIAKNFVIQGGNSDNFQTVKDRYKYGNYKLPREFRENRKHKYGALAAARSWKKNPLKVSSPFEFYIVQNRNGAHHLNNEHTVFGEVISGFSTMDKIAKLKVGVDEW
;
A
#
# COMPACT_ATOMS: atom_id res chain seq x y z
N SER A 1 7.12 -6.02 20.38
CA SER A 1 6.07 -5.72 19.40
C SER A 1 6.18 -4.28 18.89
N LEU A 2 5.74 -4.06 17.64
CA LEU A 2 5.78 -2.73 17.02
C LEU A 2 4.73 -1.81 17.65
N ASN A 3 5.13 -0.54 17.87
CA ASN A 3 4.25 0.49 18.37
C ASN A 3 4.75 1.87 17.91
N LYS A 4 4.02 2.92 18.26
CA LYS A 4 4.37 4.29 17.82
C LYS A 4 5.74 4.77 18.28
N ASN A 5 6.30 4.16 19.34
CA ASN A 5 7.58 4.58 19.90
C ASN A 5 8.78 3.92 19.21
N ASN A 6 8.60 2.75 18.62
CA ASN A 6 9.71 2.00 18.02
C ASN A 6 9.59 1.78 16.50
N VAL A 7 8.49 2.23 15.88
CA VAL A 7 8.22 1.95 14.46
C VAL A 7 9.33 2.48 13.55
N THR A 8 9.79 3.71 13.78
CA THR A 8 10.78 4.34 12.92
C THR A 8 12.12 3.64 13.03
N SER A 9 12.62 3.39 14.23
CA SER A 9 13.89 2.70 14.42
C SER A 9 13.84 1.26 13.90
N PHE A 10 12.73 0.56 14.13
CA PHE A 10 12.56 -0.81 13.64
C PHE A 10 12.67 -0.87 12.11
N PHE A 11 11.93 -0.03 11.41
CA PHE A 11 11.91 -0.09 9.95
C PHE A 11 13.15 0.51 9.31
N LYS A 12 13.82 1.45 9.96
CA LYS A 12 15.15 1.88 9.51
C LYS A 12 16.13 0.71 9.49
N GLU A 13 16.20 -0.02 10.58
CA GLU A 13 17.08 -1.18 10.67
C GLU A 13 16.64 -2.30 9.75
N TYR A 14 15.35 -2.63 9.73
CA TYR A 14 14.80 -3.67 8.88
C TYR A 14 15.08 -3.37 7.40
N GLY A 15 14.91 -2.13 6.98
CA GLY A 15 15.16 -1.72 5.60
C GLY A 15 16.63 -1.80 5.20
N GLN A 16 17.54 -1.62 6.14
CA GLN A 16 18.97 -1.79 5.89
C GLN A 16 19.35 -3.26 5.73
N GLN A 17 18.67 -4.15 6.44
CA GLN A 17 18.90 -5.59 6.37
C GLN A 17 18.18 -6.24 5.18
N HIS A 18 17.09 -5.65 4.72
CA HIS A 18 16.26 -6.15 3.63
C HIS A 18 16.13 -5.07 2.55
N LYS A 19 17.03 -5.12 1.58
CA LYS A 19 17.18 -4.06 0.55
C LYS A 19 16.31 -4.29 -0.69
N ASP A 20 15.41 -5.24 -0.65
CA ASP A 20 14.49 -5.53 -1.74
C ASP A 20 13.72 -4.27 -2.16
N THR A 21 13.62 -4.06 -3.46
CA THR A 21 12.85 -2.94 -4.04
C THR A 21 11.79 -3.40 -5.02
N LYS A 22 11.75 -4.69 -5.34
CA LYS A 22 10.79 -5.23 -6.30
C LYS A 22 9.92 -6.26 -5.62
N VAL A 23 8.61 -6.15 -5.85
CA VAL A 23 7.61 -7.10 -5.36
C VAL A 23 6.68 -7.50 -6.51
N ILE A 24 6.08 -8.67 -6.40
CA ILE A 24 5.09 -9.15 -7.35
C ILE A 24 3.81 -9.42 -6.59
N ILE A 25 2.73 -8.76 -6.99
CA ILE A 25 1.40 -9.07 -6.52
C ILE A 25 0.82 -10.10 -7.48
N LYS A 26 0.59 -11.31 -6.97
CA LYS A 26 0.01 -12.41 -7.76
C LYS A 26 -1.49 -12.42 -7.54
N THR A 27 -2.24 -12.34 -8.63
CA THR A 27 -3.70 -12.35 -8.60
C THR A 27 -4.24 -13.40 -9.56
N ASP A 28 -5.52 -13.70 -9.44
CA ASP A 28 -6.21 -14.60 -10.38
C ASP A 28 -6.25 -14.05 -11.81
N TYR A 29 -5.95 -12.77 -11.99
CA TYR A 29 -6.00 -12.08 -13.29
C TYR A 29 -4.60 -11.84 -13.88
N GLY A 30 -3.57 -12.30 -13.20
CA GLY A 30 -2.19 -12.12 -13.60
C GLY A 30 -1.34 -11.48 -12.52
N ASN A 31 -0.12 -11.13 -12.86
CA ASN A 31 0.85 -10.55 -11.93
C ASN A 31 1.02 -9.05 -12.16
N ILE A 32 1.19 -8.32 -11.07
CA ILE A 32 1.52 -6.91 -11.08
C ILE A 32 2.91 -6.78 -10.44
N LYS A 33 3.89 -6.31 -11.20
CA LYS A 33 5.23 -6.04 -10.68
C LYS A 33 5.33 -4.61 -10.24
N ILE A 34 5.89 -4.41 -9.05
CA ILE A 34 6.01 -3.10 -8.42
C ILE A 34 7.45 -2.86 -8.05
N LYS A 35 7.90 -1.62 -8.28
CA LYS A 35 9.15 -1.10 -7.76
C LYS A 35 8.84 -0.23 -6.56
N LEU A 36 9.45 -0.54 -5.41
CA LEU A 36 9.37 0.28 -4.20
C LEU A 36 10.49 1.31 -4.20
N TYR A 37 10.21 2.49 -3.66
CA TYR A 37 11.16 3.60 -3.68
C TYR A 37 12.09 3.58 -2.46
N ASN A 38 13.38 3.84 -2.71
CA ASN A 38 14.37 3.96 -1.64
C ASN A 38 14.24 5.27 -0.86
N ASP A 39 13.66 6.30 -1.46
CA ASP A 39 13.48 7.59 -0.78
C ASP A 39 12.24 7.66 0.11
N THR A 40 11.49 6.57 0.19
CA THR A 40 10.43 6.38 1.19
C THR A 40 10.76 5.13 2.01
N PRO A 41 11.85 5.17 2.78
CA PRO A 41 12.43 3.95 3.37
C PRO A 41 11.52 3.25 4.38
N LEU A 42 10.71 3.98 5.14
CA LEU A 42 9.85 3.36 6.14
C LEU A 42 8.69 2.61 5.47
N HIS A 43 8.07 3.21 4.47
CA HIS A 43 6.99 2.57 3.72
C HIS A 43 7.50 1.37 2.93
N ARG A 44 8.68 1.51 2.32
CA ARG A 44 9.32 0.38 1.63
C ARG A 44 9.58 -0.79 2.60
N ALA A 45 10.24 -0.50 3.71
CA ALA A 45 10.60 -1.52 4.69
C ALA A 45 9.36 -2.20 5.28
N ASN A 46 8.32 -1.44 5.58
CA ASN A 46 7.06 -1.97 6.08
C ASN A 46 6.42 -2.93 5.07
N PHE A 47 6.37 -2.53 3.81
CA PHE A 47 5.75 -3.36 2.76
C PHE A 47 6.53 -4.68 2.60
N ILE A 48 7.86 -4.62 2.60
CA ILE A 48 8.72 -5.81 2.54
C ILE A 48 8.50 -6.70 3.77
N PHE A 49 8.44 -6.10 4.95
CA PHE A 49 8.17 -6.84 6.19
C PHE A 49 6.86 -7.61 6.10
N LEU A 50 5.78 -6.94 5.71
CA LEU A 50 4.46 -7.57 5.58
C LEU A 50 4.43 -8.65 4.51
N THR A 51 5.19 -8.45 3.43
CA THR A 51 5.34 -9.46 2.37
C THR A 51 6.04 -10.71 2.91
N LYS A 52 7.12 -10.52 3.65
CA LYS A 52 7.93 -11.65 4.18
C LYS A 52 7.20 -12.45 5.27
N ILE A 53 6.35 -11.80 6.05
CA ILE A 53 5.51 -12.53 7.02
C ILE A 53 4.22 -13.07 6.38
N LYS A 54 4.05 -12.89 5.07
CA LYS A 54 2.94 -13.41 4.27
C LYS A 54 1.58 -12.80 4.63
N TYR A 55 1.60 -11.59 5.19
CA TYR A 55 0.35 -10.89 5.55
C TYR A 55 -0.58 -10.75 4.35
N PHE A 56 -0.02 -10.33 3.20
CA PHE A 56 -0.86 -10.05 2.02
C PHE A 56 -1.50 -11.27 1.40
N ASN A 57 -1.03 -12.50 1.72
CA ASN A 57 -1.54 -13.73 1.11
C ASN A 57 -3.02 -13.99 1.42
N THR A 58 -3.55 -13.41 2.49
CA THR A 58 -4.96 -13.57 2.88
C THR A 58 -5.79 -12.32 2.59
N THR A 59 -5.21 -11.35 1.89
CA THR A 59 -5.88 -10.09 1.58
C THR A 59 -6.39 -10.06 0.15
N VAL A 60 -7.24 -9.09 -0.15
CA VAL A 60 -7.83 -8.90 -1.46
C VAL A 60 -7.85 -7.43 -1.83
N PHE A 61 -8.07 -7.13 -3.10
CA PHE A 61 -8.47 -5.79 -3.52
C PHE A 61 -9.95 -5.61 -3.17
N TYR A 62 -10.20 -5.09 -1.98
CA TYR A 62 -11.55 -5.06 -1.41
C TYR A 62 -12.34 -3.82 -1.81
N ARG A 63 -11.67 -2.79 -2.36
CA ARG A 63 -12.31 -1.58 -2.83
C ARG A 63 -11.78 -1.22 -4.22
N ILE A 64 -12.70 -1.08 -5.15
CA ILE A 64 -12.38 -0.67 -6.52
C ILE A 64 -13.21 0.58 -6.81
N ALA A 65 -12.54 1.72 -6.91
CA ALA A 65 -13.17 2.99 -7.27
C ALA A 65 -12.90 3.25 -8.74
N LYS A 66 -13.95 3.18 -9.54
CA LYS A 66 -13.87 3.26 -11.01
C LYS A 66 -13.15 4.54 -11.45
N ASN A 67 -12.22 4.40 -12.39
CA ASN A 67 -11.41 5.48 -12.93
C ASN A 67 -10.64 6.26 -11.86
N PHE A 68 -10.31 5.60 -10.77
CA PHE A 68 -9.62 6.21 -9.65
C PHE A 68 -8.52 5.29 -9.12
N VAL A 69 -8.87 4.37 -8.23
CA VAL A 69 -7.88 3.48 -7.58
C VAL A 69 -8.42 2.07 -7.41
N ILE A 70 -7.49 1.12 -7.24
CA ILE A 70 -7.80 -0.20 -6.67
C ILE A 70 -7.09 -0.28 -5.32
N GLN A 71 -7.80 -0.65 -4.28
CA GLN A 71 -7.31 -0.65 -2.91
C GLN A 71 -7.32 -2.04 -2.32
N GLY A 72 -6.20 -2.43 -1.71
CA GLY A 72 -5.99 -3.74 -1.14
C GLY A 72 -5.37 -3.70 0.24
N GLY A 73 -4.99 -4.89 0.73
CA GLY A 73 -4.31 -5.04 2.01
C GLY A 73 -5.26 -5.35 3.17
N ASN A 74 -6.49 -5.69 2.89
CA ASN A 74 -7.47 -6.09 3.90
C ASN A 74 -8.37 -7.20 3.36
N SER A 75 -9.09 -7.89 4.23
CA SER A 75 -10.10 -8.88 3.86
C SER A 75 -10.90 -9.30 5.08
N ASP A 76 -11.95 -10.09 4.85
CA ASP A 76 -12.74 -10.73 5.90
C ASP A 76 -12.14 -12.07 6.36
N ASN A 77 -11.01 -12.48 5.78
CA ASN A 77 -10.34 -13.72 6.16
C ASN A 77 -9.92 -13.64 7.63
N PHE A 78 -10.19 -14.72 8.37
CA PHE A 78 -9.88 -14.80 9.79
C PHE A 78 -8.39 -14.54 10.08
N GLN A 79 -7.51 -15.05 9.21
CA GLN A 79 -6.07 -14.86 9.36
C GLN A 79 -5.68 -13.38 9.21
N THR A 80 -6.32 -12.66 8.28
CA THR A 80 -6.10 -11.22 8.10
C THR A 80 -6.46 -10.46 9.39
N VAL A 81 -7.61 -10.76 9.96
CA VAL A 81 -8.07 -10.12 11.20
C VAL A 81 -7.08 -10.39 12.34
N LYS A 82 -6.63 -11.63 12.47
CA LYS A 82 -5.63 -12.02 13.49
C LYS A 82 -4.31 -11.26 13.30
N ASP A 83 -3.83 -11.18 12.08
CA ASP A 83 -2.54 -10.52 11.78
C ASP A 83 -2.63 -9.01 12.05
N ARG A 84 -3.73 -8.38 11.68
CA ARG A 84 -3.93 -6.96 11.97
C ARG A 84 -3.96 -6.69 13.46
N TYR A 85 -4.57 -7.56 14.22
CA TYR A 85 -4.57 -7.46 15.68
C TYR A 85 -3.17 -7.67 16.26
N LYS A 86 -2.45 -8.68 15.77
CA LYS A 86 -1.12 -9.04 16.27
C LYS A 86 -0.06 -7.98 15.98
N TYR A 87 -0.04 -7.45 14.75
CA TYR A 87 1.02 -6.57 14.28
C TYR A 87 0.64 -5.09 14.22
N GLY A 88 -0.64 -4.76 14.24
CA GLY A 88 -1.19 -3.48 13.82
C GLY A 88 -1.13 -2.33 14.81
N ASN A 89 -0.29 -2.39 15.84
CA ASN A 89 -0.24 -1.36 16.87
C ASN A 89 0.69 -0.20 16.51
N TYR A 90 0.77 0.14 15.22
CA TYR A 90 1.60 1.24 14.75
C TYR A 90 0.99 1.88 13.50
N LYS A 91 1.44 3.10 13.22
CA LYS A 91 1.20 3.79 11.97
C LYS A 91 2.55 4.23 11.41
N LEU A 92 2.61 4.49 10.11
CA LEU A 92 3.84 4.94 9.48
C LEU A 92 3.85 6.46 9.38
N PRO A 93 4.93 7.14 9.82
CA PRO A 93 5.10 8.57 9.56
C PRO A 93 5.03 8.86 8.06
N ARG A 94 4.47 10.02 7.70
CA ARG A 94 4.42 10.41 6.29
C ARG A 94 5.80 10.53 5.69
N GLU A 95 5.92 10.15 4.43
CA GLU A 95 7.14 10.29 3.64
C GLU A 95 6.80 10.93 2.30
N PHE A 96 6.21 12.13 2.34
CA PHE A 96 5.86 12.85 1.13
C PHE A 96 7.13 13.29 0.40
N ARG A 97 7.14 13.09 -0.93
CA ARG A 97 8.27 13.47 -1.77
C ARG A 97 7.72 14.21 -2.99
N GLU A 98 8.29 15.35 -3.29
CA GLU A 98 7.84 16.17 -4.40
C GLU A 98 7.89 15.44 -5.75
N ASN A 99 8.90 14.60 -5.95
CA ASN A 99 9.09 13.83 -7.18
C ASN A 99 8.27 12.53 -7.22
N ARG A 100 7.51 12.22 -6.17
CA ARG A 100 6.69 10.99 -6.09
C ARG A 100 5.22 11.37 -6.14
N LYS A 101 4.69 11.47 -7.35
CA LYS A 101 3.32 11.91 -7.59
C LYS A 101 2.37 10.75 -7.79
N HIS A 102 1.08 11.00 -7.61
CA HIS A 102 0.02 10.02 -7.85
C HIS A 102 -0.25 9.89 -9.35
N LYS A 103 0.76 9.43 -10.10
CA LYS A 103 0.61 9.13 -11.53
C LYS A 103 -0.08 7.78 -11.72
N TYR A 104 -0.49 7.46 -12.95
CA TYR A 104 -1.00 6.14 -13.30
C TYR A 104 0.00 5.06 -12.85
N GLY A 105 -0.50 4.08 -12.11
CA GLY A 105 0.32 3.01 -11.56
C GLY A 105 1.04 3.32 -10.25
N ALA A 106 0.87 4.52 -9.69
CA ALA A 106 1.49 4.85 -8.39
C ALA A 106 0.92 3.96 -7.29
N LEU A 107 1.80 3.47 -6.41
CA LEU A 107 1.44 2.73 -5.21
C LEU A 107 1.54 3.67 -4.02
N ALA A 108 0.46 3.81 -3.28
CA ALA A 108 0.38 4.73 -2.15
C ALA A 108 -0.29 4.09 -0.94
N ALA A 109 -0.05 4.67 0.22
CA ALA A 109 -0.59 4.16 1.48
C ALA A 109 -1.93 4.82 1.80
N ALA A 110 -2.90 3.99 2.18
CA ALA A 110 -4.16 4.47 2.73
C ALA A 110 -3.92 5.05 4.13
N ARG A 111 -4.83 5.89 4.59
CA ARG A 111 -4.76 6.48 5.92
C ARG A 111 -6.13 6.92 6.39
N SER A 112 -6.26 7.10 7.70
CA SER A 112 -7.45 7.75 8.26
C SER A 112 -7.44 9.23 7.89
N TRP A 113 -8.59 9.77 7.50
CA TRP A 113 -8.78 11.19 7.22
C TRP A 113 -9.11 11.97 8.48
N LYS A 114 -9.83 11.33 9.43
CA LYS A 114 -10.29 11.98 10.66
C LYS A 114 -9.25 11.80 11.75
N LYS A 115 -9.05 12.85 12.56
CA LYS A 115 -8.16 12.82 13.72
C LYS A 115 -6.74 12.35 13.36
N ASN A 116 -6.25 12.81 12.21
CA ASN A 116 -4.94 12.42 11.70
C ASN A 116 -4.21 13.65 11.14
N PRO A 117 -3.89 14.64 11.98
CA PRO A 117 -3.25 15.87 11.51
C PRO A 117 -1.85 15.64 10.95
N LEU A 118 -1.15 14.60 11.42
CA LEU A 118 0.19 14.26 10.95
C LEU A 118 0.18 13.42 9.67
N LYS A 119 -1.00 13.08 9.17
CA LYS A 119 -1.16 12.31 7.92
C LYS A 119 -0.37 11.00 7.94
N VAL A 120 -0.39 10.30 9.09
CA VAL A 120 0.26 9.00 9.23
C VAL A 120 -0.49 7.92 8.46
N SER A 121 0.24 6.95 7.95
CA SER A 121 -0.33 5.92 7.08
C SER A 121 -0.76 4.68 7.86
N SER A 122 -1.80 4.03 7.35
CA SER A 122 -2.08 2.63 7.69
C SER A 122 -0.91 1.77 7.26
N PRO A 123 -0.46 0.83 8.09
CA PRO A 123 0.61 -0.08 7.69
C PRO A 123 0.16 -1.14 6.68
N PHE A 124 -1.14 -1.46 6.63
CA PHE A 124 -1.66 -2.62 5.90
C PHE A 124 -2.30 -2.27 4.57
N GLU A 125 -3.01 -1.16 4.50
CA GLU A 125 -3.85 -0.86 3.36
C GLU A 125 -3.13 0.08 2.41
N PHE A 126 -3.18 -0.27 1.13
CA PHE A 126 -2.55 0.49 0.06
C PHE A 126 -3.52 0.59 -1.11
N TYR A 127 -3.22 1.51 -2.02
CA TYR A 127 -3.96 1.59 -3.28
C TYR A 127 -3.00 1.82 -4.44
N ILE A 128 -3.46 1.44 -5.63
CA ILE A 128 -2.75 1.69 -6.88
C ILE A 128 -3.62 2.60 -7.72
N VAL A 129 -3.04 3.68 -8.24
CA VAL A 129 -3.74 4.64 -9.07
C VAL A 129 -4.03 4.02 -10.43
N GLN A 130 -5.31 3.93 -10.78
CA GLN A 130 -5.76 3.30 -12.01
C GLN A 130 -6.13 4.32 -13.08
N ASN A 131 -6.47 5.54 -12.71
CA ASN A 131 -6.77 6.59 -13.69
C ASN A 131 -5.50 6.95 -14.46
N ARG A 132 -5.58 6.93 -15.80
CA ARG A 132 -4.42 7.20 -16.66
C ARG A 132 -3.92 8.63 -16.53
N ASN A 133 -4.76 9.56 -16.09
CA ASN A 133 -4.37 10.94 -15.81
C ASN A 133 -3.86 11.14 -14.39
N GLY A 134 -3.82 10.06 -13.60
CA GLY A 134 -3.37 10.13 -12.21
C GLY A 134 -4.46 10.53 -11.24
N ALA A 135 -4.05 10.66 -9.98
CA ALA A 135 -4.90 11.13 -8.88
C ALA A 135 -4.15 12.23 -8.12
N HIS A 136 -3.77 13.29 -8.82
CA HIS A 136 -2.83 14.31 -8.30
C HIS A 136 -3.40 15.14 -7.16
N HIS A 137 -4.71 15.12 -6.95
CA HIS A 137 -5.32 15.74 -5.77
C HIS A 137 -4.90 15.08 -4.46
N LEU A 138 -4.32 13.87 -4.53
CA LEU A 138 -3.83 13.14 -3.36
C LEU A 138 -2.33 13.39 -3.08
N ASN A 139 -1.65 14.14 -3.93
CA ASN A 139 -0.25 14.49 -3.70
C ASN A 139 -0.13 15.28 -2.38
N ASN A 140 0.86 14.90 -1.55
CA ASN A 140 1.06 15.46 -0.20
C ASN A 140 -0.11 15.21 0.76
N GLU A 141 -0.99 14.29 0.42
CA GLU A 141 -2.07 13.82 1.30
C GLU A 141 -1.86 12.36 1.70
N HIS A 142 -1.26 11.57 0.82
CA HIS A 142 -0.89 10.18 1.06
C HIS A 142 0.53 9.95 0.57
N THR A 143 1.28 9.08 1.24
CA THR A 143 2.64 8.73 0.80
C THR A 143 2.59 7.81 -0.41
N VAL A 144 3.21 8.25 -1.50
CA VAL A 144 3.48 7.41 -2.66
C VAL A 144 4.83 6.73 -2.43
N PHE A 145 4.86 5.41 -2.37
CA PHE A 145 6.07 4.67 -2.01
C PHE A 145 6.51 3.63 -3.03
N GLY A 146 5.86 3.59 -4.18
CA GLY A 146 6.23 2.67 -5.25
C GLY A 146 5.45 2.95 -6.53
N GLU A 147 5.69 2.12 -7.53
CA GLU A 147 5.01 2.23 -8.82
C GLU A 147 4.93 0.87 -9.50
N VAL A 148 3.89 0.68 -10.28
CA VAL A 148 3.76 -0.48 -11.17
C VAL A 148 4.77 -0.33 -12.30
N ILE A 149 5.56 -1.38 -12.55
CA ILE A 149 6.52 -1.42 -13.67
C ILE A 149 6.11 -2.43 -14.73
N SER A 150 5.19 -3.35 -14.41
CA SER A 150 4.70 -4.36 -15.34
C SER A 150 3.38 -4.90 -14.81
N GLY A 151 2.48 -5.31 -15.71
CA GLY A 151 1.17 -5.83 -15.30
C GLY A 151 0.08 -4.76 -15.29
N PHE A 152 0.23 -3.69 -16.05
CA PHE A 152 -0.81 -2.66 -16.18
C PHE A 152 -2.13 -3.23 -16.71
N SER A 153 -2.06 -4.18 -17.65
CA SER A 153 -3.28 -4.81 -18.15
C SER A 153 -3.99 -5.63 -17.08
N THR A 154 -3.24 -6.28 -16.19
CA THR A 154 -3.81 -7.00 -15.03
C THR A 154 -4.50 -6.02 -14.09
N MET A 155 -3.85 -4.90 -13.77
CA MET A 155 -4.41 -3.85 -12.96
C MET A 155 -5.72 -3.32 -13.57
N ASP A 156 -5.74 -3.08 -14.87
CA ASP A 156 -6.93 -2.58 -15.58
C ASP A 156 -8.06 -3.60 -15.57
N LYS A 157 -7.76 -4.90 -15.65
CA LYS A 157 -8.77 -5.96 -15.51
C LYS A 157 -9.40 -5.96 -14.11
N ILE A 158 -8.57 -5.86 -13.08
CA ILE A 158 -9.05 -5.79 -11.69
C ILE A 158 -9.94 -4.55 -11.51
N ALA A 159 -9.55 -3.42 -12.10
CA ALA A 159 -10.29 -2.17 -11.99
C ALA A 159 -11.70 -2.24 -12.61
N LYS A 160 -11.97 -3.24 -13.44
CA LYS A 160 -13.29 -3.46 -14.05
C LYS A 160 -14.19 -4.38 -13.24
N LEU A 161 -13.66 -5.00 -12.18
CA LEU A 161 -14.44 -5.91 -11.35
C LEU A 161 -15.43 -5.13 -10.49
N LYS A 162 -16.58 -5.74 -10.25
CA LYS A 162 -17.52 -5.24 -9.26
C LYS A 162 -17.21 -5.90 -7.93
N VAL A 163 -17.06 -5.10 -6.89
CA VAL A 163 -16.95 -5.60 -5.53
C VAL A 163 -18.29 -5.37 -4.82
N GLY A 164 -18.63 -6.24 -3.90
CA GLY A 164 -19.93 -6.23 -3.24
C GLY A 164 -20.09 -5.15 -2.17
N VAL A 165 -19.19 -4.19 -2.11
CA VAL A 165 -19.24 -3.07 -1.18
C VAL A 165 -19.38 -1.79 -1.95
N ASP A 166 -20.04 -0.81 -1.35
CA ASP A 166 -20.22 0.49 -1.98
C ASP A 166 -18.90 1.21 -2.16
N GLU A 167 -18.82 1.89 -3.26
CA GLU A 167 -17.73 2.83 -3.51
C GLU A 167 -17.97 4.07 -2.67
N TRP A 168 -16.98 4.51 -1.97
CA TRP A 168 -17.06 5.69 -1.12
C TRP A 168 -16.26 6.84 -1.64
#